data_5c3a93e614fd8d210560754849839013
#
_entry.id   5c3a93e614fd8d210560754849839013
#
_cell.length_a   1.000
_cell.length_b   1.000
_cell.length_c   1.000
_cell.angle_alpha   90.00
_cell.angle_beta   90.00
_cell.angle_gamma   90.00
#
_symmetry.space_group_name_H-M   'P 1'
#
loop_
_entity.id
_entity.type
_entity.pdbx_description
1 polymer ?
#
loop_
_entity_poly.entity_id
_entity_poly.type
_entity_poly.pdbx_seq_one_letter_code
_entity_poly.pdbx_strand_id
1 'polypeptide(L)'
;MIIVTGGAGFIGSAMIWKLNQNGHEDILVVDHMDNGQKWRNLNKLKFSTIIHKNELFNFLENLGPRANVDAVIHMGACSTTTQTDVDYLVSNNLNYSIWLWNFCSEYQIPYIYASSAATYGAGEMGFEDDLEKIQYLKPLNPYGFSKQKFDQWVMRQTKRPPVWAGLKFFNVYGPQEFHKGSQSSVVYQWLPQVRETGVIKLFKSYKEDYRHGEQRRDFVYVKDCVDVMWHFLEHGGEHSSGIYNVGSGEARTFTDLARATFKAVGKPEGELQFVDMPPSLINQYQYYTKADLSRLRDEGGYKKPMTTIEAGVAEYVGQYLMKDDSFL
;
A
#
# COMPACT_ATOMS: atom_id res chain seq x y z
N MET A 1 -15.44 -11.73 -13.80
CA MET A 1 -14.24 -10.89 -14.07
C MET A 1 -13.92 -10.03 -12.83
N ILE A 2 -12.68 -10.03 -12.33
CA ILE A 2 -12.22 -9.14 -11.26
C ILE A 2 -11.47 -7.97 -11.89
N ILE A 3 -11.75 -6.73 -11.47
CA ILE A 3 -11.06 -5.53 -11.95
C ILE A 3 -10.01 -5.09 -10.94
N VAL A 4 -8.75 -4.97 -11.37
CA VAL A 4 -7.66 -4.49 -10.51
C VAL A 4 -7.09 -3.20 -11.11
N THR A 5 -7.45 -2.05 -10.52
CA THR A 5 -6.85 -0.78 -10.94
C THR A 5 -5.51 -0.57 -10.24
N GLY A 6 -4.57 0.10 -10.91
CA GLY A 6 -3.18 0.11 -10.45
C GLY A 6 -2.54 -1.28 -10.50
N GLY A 7 -3.07 -2.17 -11.36
CA GLY A 7 -2.73 -3.58 -11.39
C GLY A 7 -1.29 -3.88 -11.83
N ALA A 8 -0.64 -2.96 -12.53
CA ALA A 8 0.79 -3.07 -12.85
C ALA A 8 1.69 -2.45 -11.76
N GLY A 9 1.10 -1.75 -10.78
CA GLY A 9 1.81 -1.15 -9.65
C GLY A 9 2.25 -2.20 -8.61
N PHE A 10 2.89 -1.73 -7.53
CA PHE A 10 3.43 -2.56 -6.47
C PHE A 10 2.39 -3.47 -5.82
N ILE A 11 1.41 -2.91 -5.11
CA ILE A 11 0.41 -3.69 -4.37
C ILE A 11 -0.59 -4.34 -5.33
N GLY A 12 -0.95 -3.65 -6.43
CA GLY A 12 -1.91 -4.17 -7.41
C GLY A 12 -1.43 -5.45 -8.10
N SER A 13 -0.16 -5.49 -8.54
CA SER A 13 0.39 -6.69 -9.16
C SER A 13 0.60 -7.83 -8.16
N ALA A 14 0.97 -7.51 -6.92
CA ALA A 14 1.01 -8.51 -5.85
C ALA A 14 -0.40 -9.07 -5.56
N MET A 15 -1.46 -8.25 -5.68
CA MET A 15 -2.83 -8.74 -5.56
C MET A 15 -3.23 -9.64 -6.72
N ILE A 16 -2.84 -9.32 -7.96
CA ILE A 16 -3.07 -10.21 -9.10
C ILE A 16 -2.37 -11.56 -8.88
N TRP A 17 -1.12 -11.55 -8.39
CA TRP A 17 -0.44 -12.77 -7.98
C TRP A 17 -1.26 -13.57 -6.96
N LYS A 18 -1.80 -12.92 -5.92
CA LYS A 18 -2.63 -13.58 -4.92
C LYS A 18 -3.90 -14.17 -5.51
N LEU A 19 -4.56 -13.46 -6.42
CA LEU A 19 -5.73 -13.96 -7.16
C LEU A 19 -5.38 -15.20 -7.99
N ASN A 20 -4.25 -15.18 -8.71
CA ASN A 20 -3.77 -16.33 -9.49
C ASN A 20 -3.46 -17.55 -8.61
N GLN A 21 -2.88 -17.35 -7.41
CA GLN A 21 -2.65 -18.43 -6.45
C GLN A 21 -3.95 -19.11 -5.99
N ASN A 22 -5.08 -18.41 -6.08
CA ASN A 22 -6.41 -18.90 -5.73
C ASN A 22 -7.27 -19.25 -6.96
N GLY A 23 -6.66 -19.38 -8.14
CA GLY A 23 -7.30 -19.87 -9.35
C GLY A 23 -8.07 -18.83 -10.17
N HIS A 24 -8.00 -17.54 -9.80
CA HIS A 24 -8.63 -16.45 -10.55
C HIS A 24 -7.67 -15.93 -11.63
N GLU A 25 -8.08 -16.10 -12.90
CA GLU A 25 -7.34 -15.64 -14.08
C GLU A 25 -8.15 -14.64 -14.93
N ASP A 26 -9.50 -14.62 -14.75
CA ASP A 26 -10.37 -13.64 -15.43
C ASP A 26 -10.28 -12.27 -14.73
N ILE A 27 -9.17 -11.57 -15.01
CA ILE A 27 -8.79 -10.31 -14.39
C ILE A 27 -8.62 -9.24 -15.46
N LEU A 28 -9.31 -8.10 -15.29
CA LEU A 28 -9.07 -6.88 -16.03
C LEU A 28 -8.05 -6.02 -15.28
N VAL A 29 -6.87 -5.90 -15.86
CA VAL A 29 -5.82 -5.00 -15.35
C VAL A 29 -6.08 -3.59 -15.87
N VAL A 30 -6.15 -2.61 -14.97
CA VAL A 30 -6.35 -1.20 -15.33
C VAL A 30 -5.19 -0.39 -14.80
N ASP A 31 -4.39 0.20 -15.69
CA ASP A 31 -3.24 1.01 -15.30
C ASP A 31 -2.89 2.03 -16.41
N HIS A 32 -1.87 2.84 -16.17
CA HIS A 32 -1.14 3.55 -17.20
C HIS A 32 0.32 3.10 -17.12
N MET A 33 0.88 2.67 -18.24
CA MET A 33 2.18 2.00 -18.25
C MET A 33 3.35 2.96 -18.40
N ASP A 34 3.13 4.13 -19.02
CA ASP A 34 4.16 5.10 -19.38
C ASP A 34 5.36 4.44 -20.11
N ASN A 35 6.52 5.09 -20.03
CA ASN A 35 7.80 4.55 -20.52
C ASN A 35 8.58 3.82 -19.40
N GLY A 36 7.91 3.48 -18.28
CA GLY A 36 8.53 2.91 -17.10
C GLY A 36 8.67 1.39 -17.14
N GLN A 37 9.11 0.83 -16.02
CA GLN A 37 9.37 -0.62 -15.86
C GLN A 37 8.19 -1.39 -15.21
N LYS A 38 7.04 -0.75 -15.00
CA LYS A 38 5.87 -1.36 -14.36
C LYS A 38 5.40 -2.66 -15.03
N TRP A 39 5.47 -2.71 -16.37
CA TRP A 39 5.06 -3.88 -17.14
C TRP A 39 5.76 -5.18 -16.69
N ARG A 40 6.96 -5.08 -16.13
CA ARG A 40 7.73 -6.24 -15.64
C ARG A 40 7.04 -6.95 -14.48
N ASN A 41 6.25 -6.21 -13.68
CA ASN A 41 5.46 -6.78 -12.59
C ASN A 41 4.37 -7.76 -13.07
N LEU A 42 4.02 -7.69 -14.34
CA LEU A 42 2.95 -8.52 -14.94
C LEU A 42 3.47 -9.73 -15.70
N ASN A 43 4.79 -9.86 -15.90
CA ASN A 43 5.38 -10.90 -16.79
C ASN A 43 4.97 -12.34 -16.45
N LYS A 44 4.78 -12.64 -15.15
CA LYS A 44 4.44 -13.98 -14.69
C LYS A 44 2.97 -14.13 -14.33
N LEU A 45 2.21 -13.05 -14.40
CA LEU A 45 0.84 -13.01 -13.91
C LEU A 45 -0.13 -13.35 -15.05
N LYS A 46 -1.21 -14.03 -14.66
CA LYS A 46 -2.30 -14.40 -15.57
C LYS A 46 -3.45 -13.41 -15.41
N PHE A 47 -3.91 -12.87 -16.52
CA PHE A 47 -5.04 -11.94 -16.59
C PHE A 47 -5.63 -11.95 -18.01
N SER A 48 -6.89 -11.51 -18.14
CA SER A 48 -7.60 -11.53 -19.43
C SER A 48 -7.13 -10.42 -20.37
N THR A 49 -6.98 -9.20 -19.86
CA THR A 49 -6.57 -8.04 -20.66
C THR A 49 -6.07 -6.88 -19.80
N ILE A 50 -5.46 -5.89 -20.47
CA ILE A 50 -5.02 -4.62 -19.87
C ILE A 50 -5.70 -3.49 -20.63
N ILE A 51 -6.26 -2.52 -19.90
CA ILE A 51 -6.75 -1.28 -20.48
C ILE A 51 -6.11 -0.07 -19.78
N HIS A 52 -6.03 1.04 -20.50
CA HIS A 52 -5.56 2.29 -19.92
C HIS A 52 -6.59 2.84 -18.91
N LYS A 53 -6.13 3.42 -17.80
CA LYS A 53 -7.01 3.91 -16.73
C LYS A 53 -8.11 4.88 -17.21
N ASN A 54 -7.84 5.67 -18.26
CA ASN A 54 -8.80 6.62 -18.82
C ASN A 54 -9.91 5.94 -19.66
N GLU A 55 -9.74 4.67 -20.01
CA GLU A 55 -10.71 3.89 -20.80
C GLU A 55 -11.71 3.16 -19.90
N LEU A 56 -11.39 3.00 -18.61
CA LEU A 56 -12.18 2.17 -17.69
C LEU A 56 -13.64 2.64 -17.60
N PHE A 57 -13.89 3.92 -17.52
CA PHE A 57 -15.24 4.45 -17.35
C PHE A 57 -16.11 4.13 -18.57
N ASN A 58 -15.61 4.44 -19.77
CA ASN A 58 -16.31 4.09 -21.01
C ASN A 58 -16.50 2.58 -21.16
N PHE A 59 -15.49 1.79 -20.77
CA PHE A 59 -15.58 0.33 -20.78
C PHE A 59 -16.73 -0.16 -19.89
N LEU A 60 -16.81 0.33 -18.66
CA LEU A 60 -17.84 -0.06 -17.68
C LEU A 60 -19.24 0.43 -18.07
N GLU A 61 -19.37 1.66 -18.58
CA GLU A 61 -20.63 2.21 -19.07
C GLU A 61 -21.18 1.40 -20.26
N ASN A 62 -20.30 0.95 -21.17
CA ASN A 62 -20.69 0.10 -22.30
C ASN A 62 -21.10 -1.32 -21.88
N LEU A 63 -20.54 -1.85 -20.78
CA LEU A 63 -20.98 -3.13 -20.22
C LEU A 63 -22.36 -3.02 -19.59
N GLY A 64 -22.67 -1.90 -18.97
CA GLY A 64 -23.95 -1.61 -18.32
C GLY A 64 -24.38 -2.70 -17.34
N PRO A 65 -25.69 -2.99 -17.23
CA PRO A 65 -26.23 -4.03 -16.32
C PRO A 65 -25.76 -5.46 -16.63
N ARG A 66 -25.14 -5.68 -17.79
CA ARG A 66 -24.58 -6.98 -18.20
C ARG A 66 -23.14 -7.19 -17.72
N ALA A 67 -22.58 -6.22 -16.98
CA ALA A 67 -21.24 -6.34 -16.45
C ALA A 67 -21.17 -7.49 -15.45
N ASN A 68 -20.62 -8.62 -15.88
CA ASN A 68 -20.31 -9.73 -14.98
C ASN A 68 -19.00 -9.42 -14.24
N VAL A 69 -19.04 -8.36 -13.39
CA VAL A 69 -17.92 -7.93 -12.55
C VAL A 69 -18.14 -8.50 -11.15
N ASP A 70 -17.24 -9.38 -10.73
CA ASP A 70 -17.30 -10.05 -9.44
C ASP A 70 -16.80 -9.15 -8.31
N ALA A 71 -15.80 -8.30 -8.59
CA ALA A 71 -15.25 -7.34 -7.64
C ALA A 71 -14.40 -6.27 -8.33
N VAL A 72 -14.25 -5.12 -7.67
CA VAL A 72 -13.29 -4.07 -8.02
C VAL A 72 -12.28 -3.89 -6.90
N ILE A 73 -11.00 -4.09 -7.21
CA ILE A 73 -9.87 -3.87 -6.30
C ILE A 73 -9.13 -2.62 -6.77
N HIS A 74 -9.35 -1.51 -6.09
CA HIS A 74 -8.88 -0.19 -6.50
C HIS A 74 -7.58 0.20 -5.79
N MET A 75 -6.44 -0.18 -6.40
CA MET A 75 -5.09 0.18 -5.94
C MET A 75 -4.50 1.35 -6.74
N GLY A 76 -5.18 1.78 -7.79
CA GLY A 76 -4.73 2.85 -8.68
C GLY A 76 -4.79 4.22 -8.02
N ALA A 77 -3.65 4.87 -7.88
CA ALA A 77 -3.52 6.24 -7.39
C ALA A 77 -2.13 6.80 -7.74
N CYS A 78 -2.00 8.12 -7.77
CA CYS A 78 -0.70 8.76 -7.59
C CYS A 78 -0.33 8.66 -6.10
N SER A 79 0.67 7.83 -5.77
CA SER A 79 1.12 7.60 -4.39
C SER A 79 2.36 8.43 -4.00
N THR A 80 2.76 9.35 -4.87
CA THR A 80 3.94 10.21 -4.68
C THR A 80 3.65 11.26 -3.62
N THR A 81 4.26 11.14 -2.44
CA THR A 81 4.08 12.08 -1.31
C THR A 81 4.66 13.46 -1.57
N THR A 82 5.55 13.58 -2.56
CA THR A 82 6.15 14.83 -3.03
C THR A 82 5.39 15.50 -4.19
N GLN A 83 4.27 14.93 -4.63
CA GLN A 83 3.42 15.54 -5.65
C GLN A 83 2.77 16.81 -5.10
N THR A 84 2.94 17.92 -5.82
CA THR A 84 2.43 19.24 -5.44
C THR A 84 1.20 19.68 -6.23
N ASP A 85 0.92 19.04 -7.38
CA ASP A 85 -0.28 19.31 -8.17
C ASP A 85 -1.51 18.71 -7.48
N VAL A 86 -2.22 19.55 -6.74
CA VAL A 86 -3.41 19.16 -5.97
C VAL A 86 -4.59 18.85 -6.89
N ASP A 87 -4.76 19.59 -8.00
CA ASP A 87 -5.85 19.36 -8.94
C ASP A 87 -5.71 17.99 -9.62
N TYR A 88 -4.50 17.62 -9.99
CA TYR A 88 -4.20 16.28 -10.47
C TYR A 88 -4.55 15.21 -9.42
N LEU A 89 -4.15 15.39 -8.16
CA LEU A 89 -4.47 14.44 -7.08
C LEU A 89 -5.98 14.36 -6.81
N VAL A 90 -6.69 15.47 -6.84
CA VAL A 90 -8.16 15.49 -6.72
C VAL A 90 -8.81 14.73 -7.87
N SER A 91 -8.40 14.98 -9.10
CA SER A 91 -8.95 14.28 -10.26
C SER A 91 -8.63 12.78 -10.24
N ASN A 92 -7.34 12.44 -10.05
CA ASN A 92 -6.83 11.08 -10.20
C ASN A 92 -7.09 10.19 -8.99
N ASN A 93 -7.02 10.72 -7.76
CA ASN A 93 -7.16 9.92 -6.54
C ASN A 93 -8.56 10.02 -5.92
N LEU A 94 -9.15 11.22 -5.87
CA LEU A 94 -10.44 11.42 -5.22
C LEU A 94 -11.60 11.15 -6.17
N ASN A 95 -11.71 11.92 -7.27
CA ASN A 95 -12.87 11.84 -8.16
C ASN A 95 -12.95 10.49 -8.89
N TYR A 96 -11.80 9.92 -9.27
CA TYR A 96 -11.73 8.57 -9.85
C TYR A 96 -12.26 7.50 -8.88
N SER A 97 -11.86 7.58 -7.60
CA SER A 97 -12.34 6.67 -6.56
C SER A 97 -13.84 6.84 -6.27
N ILE A 98 -14.35 8.08 -6.27
CA ILE A 98 -15.77 8.39 -6.11
C ILE A 98 -16.60 7.77 -7.26
N TRP A 99 -16.12 7.91 -8.49
CA TRP A 99 -16.82 7.33 -9.64
C TRP A 99 -16.91 5.79 -9.53
N LEU A 100 -15.79 5.13 -9.19
CA LEU A 100 -15.78 3.67 -8.98
C LEU A 100 -16.68 3.23 -7.84
N TRP A 101 -16.67 3.96 -6.73
CA TRP A 101 -17.59 3.69 -5.60
C TRP A 101 -19.05 3.75 -6.04
N ASN A 102 -19.43 4.81 -6.77
CA ASN A 102 -20.80 4.97 -7.25
C ASN A 102 -21.19 3.83 -8.21
N PHE A 103 -20.31 3.48 -9.12
CA PHE A 103 -20.52 2.33 -10.02
C PHE A 103 -20.70 1.03 -9.23
N CYS A 104 -19.81 0.72 -8.31
CA CYS A 104 -19.90 -0.49 -7.49
C CYS A 104 -21.15 -0.50 -6.60
N SER A 105 -21.57 0.66 -6.09
CA SER A 105 -22.80 0.78 -5.30
C SER A 105 -24.06 0.62 -6.16
N GLU A 106 -24.05 1.11 -7.40
CA GLU A 106 -25.17 0.98 -8.35
C GLU A 106 -25.41 -0.48 -8.75
N TYR A 107 -24.31 -1.15 -9.10
CA TYR A 107 -24.36 -2.52 -9.63
C TYR A 107 -24.14 -3.58 -8.56
N GLN A 108 -24.08 -3.21 -7.30
CA GLN A 108 -23.89 -4.11 -6.14
C GLN A 108 -22.64 -4.99 -6.29
N ILE A 109 -21.51 -4.37 -6.62
CA ILE A 109 -20.21 -5.00 -6.83
C ILE A 109 -19.34 -4.77 -5.59
N PRO A 110 -18.70 -5.80 -5.01
CA PRO A 110 -17.70 -5.65 -3.94
C PRO A 110 -16.57 -4.68 -4.31
N TYR A 111 -16.19 -3.80 -3.37
CA TYR A 111 -15.21 -2.75 -3.61
C TYR A 111 -14.17 -2.66 -2.51
N ILE A 112 -12.91 -2.98 -2.84
CA ILE A 112 -11.77 -2.85 -1.93
C ILE A 112 -10.88 -1.73 -2.46
N TYR A 113 -10.50 -0.76 -1.62
CA TYR A 113 -9.69 0.36 -2.06
C TYR A 113 -8.51 0.67 -1.14
N ALA A 114 -7.45 1.21 -1.74
CA ALA A 114 -6.28 1.68 -1.02
C ALA A 114 -6.54 3.06 -0.40
N SER A 115 -6.58 3.12 0.94
CA SER A 115 -6.30 4.31 1.73
C SER A 115 -4.83 4.30 2.18
N SER A 116 -4.44 5.14 3.13
CA SER A 116 -3.04 5.27 3.53
C SER A 116 -2.91 5.76 4.98
N ALA A 117 -1.88 5.30 5.69
CA ALA A 117 -1.47 5.88 6.96
C ALA A 117 -1.02 7.35 6.85
N ALA A 118 -0.75 7.85 5.64
CA ALA A 118 -0.49 9.28 5.41
C ALA A 118 -1.68 10.19 5.81
N THR A 119 -2.89 9.64 5.93
CA THR A 119 -4.08 10.35 6.43
C THR A 119 -3.96 10.76 7.90
N TYR A 120 -3.17 10.05 8.71
CA TYR A 120 -2.97 10.34 10.13
C TYR A 120 -2.07 11.57 10.38
N GLY A 121 -1.39 12.06 9.34
CA GLY A 121 -0.50 13.22 9.46
C GLY A 121 0.65 12.98 10.42
N ALA A 122 0.83 13.86 11.40
CA ALA A 122 1.86 13.73 12.44
C ALA A 122 1.49 12.71 13.54
N GLY A 123 0.27 12.14 13.50
CA GLY A 123 -0.21 11.23 14.54
C GLY A 123 -0.78 11.92 15.78
N GLU A 124 -1.17 13.20 15.66
CA GLU A 124 -1.71 13.99 16.80
C GLU A 124 -2.97 13.34 17.40
N MET A 125 -3.74 12.62 16.58
CA MET A 125 -4.97 11.93 16.98
C MET A 125 -4.76 10.43 17.22
N GLY A 126 -3.49 9.95 17.26
CA GLY A 126 -3.14 8.55 17.28
C GLY A 126 -3.14 7.90 15.88
N PHE A 127 -3.01 6.58 15.86
CA PHE A 127 -3.00 5.75 14.64
C PHE A 127 -4.09 4.67 14.67
N GLU A 128 -5.15 4.90 15.44
CA GLU A 128 -6.33 4.06 15.43
C GLU A 128 -7.22 4.40 14.23
N ASP A 129 -7.81 3.39 13.61
CA ASP A 129 -8.78 3.53 12.51
C ASP A 129 -10.20 3.80 13.01
N ASP A 130 -10.31 4.57 14.08
CA ASP A 130 -11.56 5.04 14.69
C ASP A 130 -12.34 5.90 13.67
N LEU A 131 -13.52 5.41 13.29
CA LEU A 131 -14.36 6.04 12.27
C LEU A 131 -14.85 7.42 12.67
N GLU A 132 -15.02 7.68 13.97
CA GLU A 132 -15.44 9.00 14.47
C GLU A 132 -14.33 10.04 14.35
N LYS A 133 -13.08 9.60 14.45
CA LYS A 133 -11.89 10.46 14.33
C LYS A 133 -11.52 10.79 12.89
N ILE A 134 -11.97 10.03 11.89
CA ILE A 134 -11.59 10.23 10.48
C ILE A 134 -11.77 11.67 10.02
N GLN A 135 -12.85 12.35 10.45
CA GLN A 135 -13.11 13.73 10.04
C GLN A 135 -12.09 14.75 10.57
N TYR A 136 -11.34 14.42 11.61
CA TYR A 136 -10.42 15.33 12.30
C TYR A 136 -8.94 15.10 11.92
N LEU A 137 -8.63 14.05 11.18
CA LEU A 137 -7.25 13.72 10.78
C LEU A 137 -6.68 14.84 9.89
N LYS A 138 -5.37 15.14 10.09
CA LYS A 138 -4.67 16.24 9.42
C LYS A 138 -3.46 15.72 8.64
N PRO A 139 -3.63 15.29 7.38
CA PRO A 139 -2.52 14.85 6.56
C PRO A 139 -1.49 15.95 6.32
N LEU A 140 -0.21 15.57 6.23
CA LEU A 140 0.93 16.50 6.08
C LEU A 140 1.24 16.87 4.62
N ASN A 141 0.63 16.20 3.65
CA ASN A 141 0.92 16.39 2.23
C ASN A 141 -0.33 16.21 1.37
N PRO A 142 -0.32 16.72 0.11
CA PRO A 142 -1.46 16.63 -0.80
C PRO A 142 -1.90 15.19 -1.12
N TYR A 143 -0.98 14.24 -1.15
CA TYR A 143 -1.32 12.82 -1.32
C TYR A 143 -2.20 12.32 -0.16
N GLY A 144 -1.74 12.51 1.08
CA GLY A 144 -2.51 12.15 2.27
C GLY A 144 -3.87 12.85 2.31
N PHE A 145 -3.91 14.13 1.92
CA PHE A 145 -5.16 14.89 1.77
C PHE A 145 -6.12 14.21 0.79
N SER A 146 -5.66 13.80 -0.39
CA SER A 146 -6.52 13.15 -1.38
C SER A 146 -7.15 11.85 -0.88
N LYS A 147 -6.38 11.04 -0.13
CA LYS A 147 -6.87 9.80 0.50
C LYS A 147 -7.84 10.08 1.65
N GLN A 148 -7.51 11.06 2.50
CA GLN A 148 -8.37 11.48 3.60
C GLN A 148 -9.72 12.01 3.10
N LYS A 149 -9.74 12.77 2.01
CA LYS A 149 -11.00 13.29 1.45
C LYS A 149 -11.88 12.17 0.91
N PHE A 150 -11.30 11.11 0.36
CA PHE A 150 -12.07 9.96 -0.08
C PHE A 150 -12.62 9.18 1.13
N ASP A 151 -11.82 8.90 2.16
CA ASP A 151 -12.29 8.25 3.39
C ASP A 151 -13.45 9.03 4.03
N GLN A 152 -13.31 10.38 4.17
CA GLN A 152 -14.37 11.24 4.67
C GLN A 152 -15.63 11.22 3.81
N TRP A 153 -15.46 11.13 2.48
CA TRP A 153 -16.59 11.08 1.55
C TRP A 153 -17.33 9.76 1.68
N VAL A 154 -16.62 8.61 1.72
CA VAL A 154 -17.18 7.27 1.90
C VAL A 154 -18.04 7.16 3.16
N MET A 155 -17.55 7.72 4.28
CA MET A 155 -18.29 7.68 5.57
C MET A 155 -19.65 8.36 5.52
N ARG A 156 -19.85 9.30 4.59
CA ARG A 156 -21.13 10.03 4.43
C ARG A 156 -22.09 9.37 3.44
N GLN A 157 -21.67 8.30 2.75
CA GLN A 157 -22.53 7.65 1.76
C GLN A 157 -23.54 6.72 2.41
N THR A 158 -24.79 6.81 1.97
CA THR A 158 -25.87 5.90 2.36
C THR A 158 -25.99 4.72 1.38
N LYS A 159 -25.75 4.97 0.07
CA LYS A 159 -25.67 3.92 -0.95
C LYS A 159 -24.25 3.39 -1.00
N ARG A 160 -24.09 2.10 -0.80
CA ARG A 160 -22.77 1.46 -0.63
C ARG A 160 -22.68 0.17 -1.43
N PRO A 161 -21.47 -0.24 -1.84
CA PRO A 161 -21.23 -1.60 -2.33
C PRO A 161 -21.64 -2.64 -1.28
N PRO A 162 -22.02 -3.89 -1.67
CA PRO A 162 -22.47 -4.92 -0.73
C PRO A 162 -21.39 -5.35 0.25
N VAL A 163 -20.14 -5.30 -0.19
CA VAL A 163 -18.92 -5.49 0.61
C VAL A 163 -17.96 -4.38 0.21
N TRP A 164 -17.40 -3.68 1.20
CA TRP A 164 -16.36 -2.70 0.91
C TRP A 164 -15.33 -2.62 2.04
N ALA A 165 -14.08 -2.39 1.66
CA ALA A 165 -12.99 -2.19 2.60
C ALA A 165 -12.04 -1.09 2.13
N GLY A 166 -11.88 -0.05 2.94
CA GLY A 166 -10.86 0.97 2.79
C GLY A 166 -9.64 0.59 3.62
N LEU A 167 -8.51 0.34 2.98
CA LEU A 167 -7.34 -0.21 3.63
C LEU A 167 -6.26 0.87 3.78
N LYS A 168 -6.05 1.34 5.02
CA LYS A 168 -5.00 2.30 5.37
C LYS A 168 -3.65 1.57 5.47
N PHE A 169 -2.97 1.46 4.33
CA PHE A 169 -1.65 0.83 4.29
C PHE A 169 -0.61 1.68 5.01
N PHE A 170 0.17 1.04 5.88
CA PHE A 170 1.36 1.60 6.52
C PHE A 170 2.57 1.49 5.59
N ASN A 171 3.78 1.30 6.10
CA ASN A 171 4.99 1.29 5.28
C ASN A 171 5.18 -0.07 4.59
N VAL A 172 4.55 -0.25 3.43
CA VAL A 172 4.61 -1.50 2.68
C VAL A 172 5.97 -1.69 2.04
N TYR A 173 6.54 -2.90 2.14
CA TYR A 173 7.76 -3.33 1.47
C TYR A 173 7.62 -4.74 0.89
N GLY A 174 8.43 -5.10 -0.10
CA GLY A 174 8.43 -6.45 -0.66
C GLY A 174 8.55 -6.50 -2.18
N PRO A 175 8.43 -7.69 -2.78
CA PRO A 175 8.52 -7.86 -4.23
C PRO A 175 7.46 -7.03 -4.97
N GLN A 176 7.74 -6.71 -6.24
CA GLN A 176 6.95 -5.88 -7.15
C GLN A 176 7.11 -4.35 -6.97
N GLU A 177 7.99 -3.86 -6.10
CA GLU A 177 8.21 -2.42 -5.90
C GLU A 177 9.31 -1.79 -6.79
N PHE A 178 9.99 -2.57 -7.62
CA PHE A 178 11.22 -2.21 -8.34
C PHE A 178 11.09 -0.99 -9.24
N HIS A 179 9.91 -0.73 -9.78
CA HIS A 179 9.63 0.41 -10.65
C HIS A 179 9.49 1.75 -9.90
N LYS A 180 9.46 1.75 -8.57
CA LYS A 180 9.15 2.93 -7.76
C LYS A 180 10.33 3.89 -7.57
N GLY A 181 11.54 3.51 -7.99
CA GLY A 181 12.74 4.34 -7.85
C GLY A 181 12.97 4.79 -6.39
N SER A 182 13.09 6.09 -6.16
CA SER A 182 13.31 6.65 -4.81
C SER A 182 12.13 6.45 -3.83
N GLN A 183 10.98 6.01 -4.32
CA GLN A 183 9.81 5.70 -3.49
C GLN A 183 9.66 4.22 -3.15
N SER A 184 10.58 3.38 -3.59
CA SER A 184 10.68 1.99 -3.12
C SER A 184 11.08 1.95 -1.64
N SER A 185 10.87 0.81 -1.00
CA SER A 185 11.27 0.62 0.38
C SER A 185 12.79 0.81 0.56
N VAL A 186 13.19 1.22 1.75
CA VAL A 186 14.62 1.38 2.06
C VAL A 186 15.38 0.04 2.01
N VAL A 187 14.72 -1.09 2.23
CA VAL A 187 15.32 -2.43 2.04
C VAL A 187 15.84 -2.60 0.62
N TYR A 188 15.00 -2.25 -0.37
CA TYR A 188 15.40 -2.29 -1.77
C TYR A 188 16.52 -1.28 -2.09
N GLN A 189 16.39 -0.04 -1.58
CA GLN A 189 17.36 1.02 -1.82
C GLN A 189 18.73 0.73 -1.18
N TRP A 190 18.78 0.06 -0.03
CA TRP A 190 20.03 -0.28 0.64
C TRP A 190 20.77 -1.45 -0.01
N LEU A 191 20.08 -2.32 -0.73
CA LEU A 191 20.67 -3.55 -1.24
C LEU A 191 21.97 -3.35 -2.03
N PRO A 192 22.04 -2.46 -3.06
CA PRO A 192 23.28 -2.23 -3.79
C PRO A 192 24.41 -1.81 -2.87
N GLN A 193 24.13 -0.86 -1.95
CA GLN A 193 25.10 -0.31 -1.03
C GLN A 193 25.62 -1.38 -0.04
N VAL A 194 24.72 -2.19 0.52
CA VAL A 194 25.10 -3.29 1.43
C VAL A 194 25.95 -4.31 0.73
N ARG A 195 25.60 -4.67 -0.51
CA ARG A 195 26.37 -5.67 -1.29
C ARG A 195 27.78 -5.18 -1.58
N GLU A 196 27.95 -3.93 -1.96
CA GLU A 196 29.20 -3.34 -2.36
C GLU A 196 30.09 -3.01 -1.15
N THR A 197 29.55 -2.28 -0.18
CA THR A 197 30.35 -1.68 0.90
C THR A 197 30.13 -2.31 2.27
N GLY A 198 29.05 -3.07 2.49
CA GLY A 198 28.66 -3.55 3.82
C GLY A 198 28.14 -2.44 4.75
N VAL A 199 27.77 -1.27 4.18
CA VAL A 199 27.32 -0.09 4.96
C VAL A 199 25.87 0.23 4.62
N ILE A 200 25.08 0.61 5.63
CA ILE A 200 23.76 1.24 5.46
C ILE A 200 23.80 2.65 6.04
N LYS A 201 23.33 3.63 5.28
CA LYS A 201 23.18 5.01 5.71
C LYS A 201 21.77 5.26 6.24
N LEU A 202 21.68 5.72 7.49
CA LEU A 202 20.44 6.10 8.16
C LEU A 202 20.44 7.61 8.44
N PHE A 203 19.26 8.21 8.44
CA PHE A 203 19.15 9.62 8.82
C PHE A 203 19.40 9.83 10.32
N LYS A 204 20.12 10.89 10.64
CA LYS A 204 20.20 11.41 12.02
C LYS A 204 18.80 11.84 12.48
N SER A 205 18.57 11.75 13.79
CA SER A 205 17.39 12.36 14.41
C SER A 205 17.62 13.85 14.65
N TYR A 206 16.57 14.65 14.47
CA TYR A 206 16.50 16.07 14.83
C TYR A 206 15.48 16.30 15.96
N LYS A 207 15.08 15.23 16.67
CA LYS A 207 14.27 15.28 17.89
C LYS A 207 15.04 14.62 19.02
N GLU A 208 15.02 15.24 20.19
CA GLU A 208 15.75 14.79 21.39
C GLU A 208 15.27 13.41 21.89
N ASP A 209 13.98 13.11 21.71
CA ASP A 209 13.36 11.85 22.14
C ASP A 209 13.80 10.64 21.31
N TYR A 210 14.53 10.84 20.20
CA TYR A 210 14.95 9.77 19.30
C TYR A 210 16.45 9.82 19.06
N ARG A 211 17.14 8.70 19.31
CA ARG A 211 18.53 8.52 18.85
C ARG A 211 18.59 8.43 17.34
N HIS A 212 19.77 8.62 16.76
CA HIS A 212 19.99 8.46 15.32
C HIS A 212 19.63 7.03 14.87
N GLY A 213 18.84 6.91 13.81
CA GLY A 213 18.35 5.62 13.28
C GLY A 213 17.22 4.96 14.07
N GLU A 214 16.77 5.57 15.20
CA GLU A 214 15.72 5.02 16.05
C GLU A 214 14.33 5.60 15.81
N GLN A 215 14.17 6.38 14.74
CA GLN A 215 12.85 6.70 14.21
C GLN A 215 12.12 5.41 13.89
N ARG A 216 10.81 5.33 14.19
CA ARG A 216 10.04 4.09 14.12
C ARG A 216 8.97 4.14 13.07
N ARG A 217 8.77 3.02 12.38
CA ARG A 217 7.69 2.81 11.43
C ARG A 217 7.04 1.45 11.64
N ASP A 218 5.79 1.39 11.30
CA ASP A 218 5.13 0.12 11.06
C ASP A 218 5.45 -0.33 9.63
N PHE A 219 6.34 -1.31 9.52
CA PHE A 219 6.74 -1.92 8.24
C PHE A 219 5.90 -3.17 8.01
N VAL A 220 5.10 -3.17 6.96
CA VAL A 220 4.22 -4.29 6.61
C VAL A 220 4.66 -4.96 5.32
N TYR A 221 4.70 -6.29 5.32
CA TYR A 221 5.09 -7.07 4.15
C TYR A 221 3.96 -7.10 3.12
N VAL A 222 4.28 -6.92 1.83
CA VAL A 222 3.26 -6.82 0.78
C VAL A 222 2.35 -8.05 0.69
N LYS A 223 2.87 -9.25 1.01
CA LYS A 223 2.04 -10.47 1.03
C LYS A 223 0.97 -10.44 2.11
N ASP A 224 1.23 -9.83 3.26
CA ASP A 224 0.21 -9.63 4.30
C ASP A 224 -0.86 -8.65 3.82
N CYS A 225 -0.46 -7.58 3.10
CA CYS A 225 -1.42 -6.63 2.52
C CYS A 225 -2.39 -7.33 1.56
N VAL A 226 -1.88 -8.18 0.67
CA VAL A 226 -2.74 -8.90 -0.28
C VAL A 226 -3.53 -10.03 0.37
N ASP A 227 -3.04 -10.62 1.46
CA ASP A 227 -3.81 -11.59 2.27
C ASP A 227 -5.00 -10.90 2.95
N VAL A 228 -4.85 -9.68 3.46
CA VAL A 228 -5.97 -8.89 4.01
C VAL A 228 -6.98 -8.56 2.92
N MET A 229 -6.53 -8.12 1.74
CA MET A 229 -7.44 -7.84 0.62
C MET A 229 -8.21 -9.10 0.18
N TRP A 230 -7.52 -10.23 0.09
CA TRP A 230 -8.12 -11.53 -0.23
C TRP A 230 -9.17 -11.93 0.80
N HIS A 231 -8.88 -11.72 2.09
CA HIS A 231 -9.83 -12.00 3.16
C HIS A 231 -11.15 -11.23 2.99
N PHE A 232 -11.10 -9.94 2.69
CA PHE A 232 -12.32 -9.17 2.46
C PHE A 232 -13.04 -9.58 1.18
N LEU A 233 -12.33 -10.03 0.15
CA LEU A 233 -12.92 -10.51 -1.09
C LEU A 233 -13.67 -11.84 -0.88
N GLU A 234 -13.10 -12.75 -0.08
CA GLU A 234 -13.61 -14.11 0.12
C GLU A 234 -14.61 -14.22 1.28
N HIS A 235 -14.38 -13.47 2.35
CA HIS A 235 -15.13 -13.59 3.60
C HIS A 235 -15.83 -12.28 4.01
N GLY A 236 -15.67 -11.22 3.24
CA GLY A 236 -16.28 -9.93 3.54
C GLY A 236 -17.80 -9.98 3.45
N GLY A 237 -18.46 -9.17 4.28
CA GLY A 237 -19.91 -8.98 4.28
C GLY A 237 -20.25 -7.57 4.72
N GLU A 238 -21.55 -7.25 4.77
CA GLU A 238 -22.01 -5.93 5.19
C GLU A 238 -21.47 -5.54 6.58
N HIS A 239 -21.45 -6.50 7.52
CA HIS A 239 -20.99 -6.27 8.90
C HIS A 239 -19.48 -6.06 9.03
N SER A 240 -18.69 -6.55 8.09
CA SER A 240 -17.23 -6.35 8.05
C SER A 240 -16.82 -5.22 7.11
N SER A 241 -17.77 -4.49 6.52
CA SER A 241 -17.46 -3.35 5.67
C SER A 241 -17.02 -2.15 6.49
N GLY A 242 -15.89 -1.51 6.12
CA GLY A 242 -15.32 -0.42 6.89
C GLY A 242 -13.98 0.08 6.38
N ILE A 243 -13.38 0.97 7.16
CA ILE A 243 -12.00 1.44 6.93
C ILE A 243 -11.11 0.81 8.00
N TYR A 244 -10.02 0.18 7.58
CA TYR A 244 -9.14 -0.61 8.43
C TYR A 244 -7.67 -0.27 8.23
N ASN A 245 -6.92 -0.27 9.32
CA ASN A 245 -5.47 -0.24 9.28
C ASN A 245 -4.90 -1.55 8.74
N VAL A 246 -3.90 -1.44 7.87
CA VAL A 246 -3.10 -2.57 7.37
C VAL A 246 -1.63 -2.27 7.60
N GLY A 247 -1.11 -2.78 8.69
CA GLY A 247 0.26 -2.71 9.16
C GLY A 247 0.68 -4.03 9.79
N SER A 248 1.89 -4.08 10.32
CA SER A 248 2.34 -5.23 11.13
C SER A 248 1.78 -5.19 12.56
N GLY A 249 1.36 -4.01 13.03
CA GLY A 249 0.98 -3.75 14.41
C GLY A 249 2.19 -3.48 15.32
N GLU A 250 3.39 -3.40 14.75
CA GLU A 250 4.64 -3.16 15.48
C GLU A 250 5.38 -1.93 14.95
N ALA A 251 5.76 -1.02 15.85
CA ALA A 251 6.62 0.10 15.51
C ALA A 251 8.09 -0.31 15.64
N ARG A 252 8.76 -0.54 14.52
CA ARG A 252 10.16 -0.99 14.46
C ARG A 252 11.07 0.15 14.01
N THR A 253 12.31 0.17 14.53
CA THR A 253 13.28 1.20 14.17
C THR A 253 13.88 0.97 12.78
N PHE A 254 14.39 2.04 12.15
CA PHE A 254 15.20 1.86 10.92
C PHE A 254 16.48 1.07 11.20
N THR A 255 17.01 1.14 12.43
CA THR A 255 18.13 0.29 12.88
C THR A 255 17.74 -1.20 12.87
N ASP A 256 16.54 -1.56 13.37
CA ASP A 256 16.05 -2.96 13.32
C ASP A 256 15.94 -3.45 11.87
N LEU A 257 15.34 -2.62 11.01
CA LEU A 257 15.19 -2.95 9.58
C LEU A 257 16.56 -3.12 8.90
N ALA A 258 17.52 -2.25 9.21
CA ALA A 258 18.88 -2.34 8.68
C ALA A 258 19.59 -3.61 9.14
N ARG A 259 19.46 -3.98 10.42
CA ARG A 259 20.04 -5.22 10.96
C ARG A 259 19.41 -6.47 10.31
N ALA A 260 18.08 -6.49 10.11
CA ALA A 260 17.41 -7.54 9.38
C ALA A 260 17.93 -7.65 7.94
N THR A 261 18.16 -6.51 7.26
CA THR A 261 18.72 -6.45 5.90
C THR A 261 20.15 -6.98 5.86
N PHE A 262 21.03 -6.56 6.76
CA PHE A 262 22.39 -7.08 6.88
C PHE A 262 22.41 -8.61 7.06
N LYS A 263 21.59 -9.11 7.96
CA LYS A 263 21.48 -10.56 8.22
C LYS A 263 21.02 -11.29 6.96
N ALA A 264 20.02 -10.77 6.26
CA ALA A 264 19.46 -11.40 5.05
C ALA A 264 20.44 -11.43 3.87
N VAL A 265 21.34 -10.42 3.78
CA VAL A 265 22.42 -10.35 2.77
C VAL A 265 23.66 -11.20 3.16
N GLY A 266 23.69 -11.77 4.36
CA GLY A 266 24.84 -12.53 4.86
C GLY A 266 25.99 -11.66 5.40
N LYS A 267 25.72 -10.42 5.80
CA LYS A 267 26.68 -9.47 6.37
C LYS A 267 26.22 -8.98 7.75
N PRO A 268 26.03 -9.85 8.77
CA PRO A 268 25.46 -9.48 10.06
C PRO A 268 26.25 -8.40 10.80
N GLU A 269 27.57 -8.29 10.56
CA GLU A 269 28.48 -7.29 11.12
C GLU A 269 28.54 -6.00 10.28
N GLY A 270 27.55 -5.74 9.43
CA GLY A 270 27.50 -4.55 8.59
C GLY A 270 27.45 -3.25 9.42
N GLU A 271 28.03 -2.18 8.88
CA GLU A 271 28.18 -0.89 9.55
C GLU A 271 26.97 0.04 9.28
N LEU A 272 26.52 0.71 10.33
CA LEU A 272 25.54 1.79 10.24
C LEU A 272 26.25 3.15 10.24
N GLN A 273 26.02 3.95 9.19
CA GLN A 273 26.45 5.34 9.12
C GLN A 273 25.25 6.27 9.25
N PHE A 274 25.41 7.33 10.05
CA PHE A 274 24.36 8.32 10.23
C PHE A 274 24.66 9.58 9.42
N VAL A 275 23.74 9.93 8.53
CA VAL A 275 23.83 11.06 7.60
C VAL A 275 22.78 12.11 7.91
N ASP A 276 23.03 13.36 7.53
CA ASP A 276 22.07 14.42 7.72
C ASP A 276 20.82 14.21 6.83
N MET A 277 19.67 14.54 7.40
CA MET A 277 18.42 14.53 6.65
C MET A 277 18.36 15.72 5.70
N PRO A 278 17.89 15.55 4.45
CA PRO A 278 17.66 16.70 3.57
C PRO A 278 16.77 17.75 4.26
N PRO A 279 17.13 19.05 4.19
CA PRO A 279 16.39 20.11 4.90
C PRO A 279 14.88 20.13 4.59
N SER A 280 14.50 19.79 3.36
CA SER A 280 13.10 19.72 2.93
C SER A 280 12.29 18.65 3.64
N LEU A 281 12.94 17.63 4.21
CA LEU A 281 12.25 16.52 4.90
C LEU A 281 12.11 16.76 6.41
N ILE A 282 12.96 17.56 7.03
CA ILE A 282 13.04 17.69 8.51
C ILE A 282 11.67 18.00 9.12
N ASN A 283 10.93 18.97 8.56
CA ASN A 283 9.66 19.44 9.10
C ASN A 283 8.46 18.53 8.70
N GLN A 284 8.63 17.63 7.73
CA GLN A 284 7.57 16.74 7.25
C GLN A 284 7.82 15.29 7.65
N TYR A 285 8.91 15.02 8.37
CA TYR A 285 9.33 13.67 8.70
C TYR A 285 8.51 13.12 9.88
N GLN A 286 7.74 12.06 9.62
CA GLN A 286 7.09 11.33 10.69
C GLN A 286 8.13 10.55 11.49
N TYR A 287 8.16 10.70 12.80
CA TYR A 287 9.10 9.98 13.69
C TYR A 287 8.54 8.66 14.20
N TYR A 288 7.24 8.49 14.18
CA TYR A 288 6.57 7.32 14.71
C TYR A 288 5.32 7.00 13.90
N THR A 289 5.13 5.72 13.55
CA THR A 289 3.86 5.16 13.11
C THR A 289 3.69 3.75 13.65
N LYS A 290 2.48 3.39 14.05
CA LYS A 290 2.09 2.05 14.47
C LYS A 290 0.62 1.82 14.16
N ALA A 291 0.29 0.81 13.39
CA ALA A 291 -1.09 0.43 13.14
C ALA A 291 -1.71 -0.16 14.42
N ASP A 292 -2.86 0.35 14.83
CA ASP A 292 -3.75 -0.40 15.67
C ASP A 292 -4.54 -1.37 14.77
N LEU A 293 -4.46 -2.66 15.05
CA LEU A 293 -5.10 -3.70 14.25
C LEU A 293 -6.36 -4.26 14.92
N SER A 294 -6.79 -3.69 16.04
CA SER A 294 -7.91 -4.19 16.82
C SER A 294 -9.19 -4.28 15.96
N ARG A 295 -9.53 -3.23 15.23
CA ARG A 295 -10.71 -3.25 14.35
C ARG A 295 -10.59 -4.25 13.21
N LEU A 296 -9.41 -4.34 12.56
CA LEU A 296 -9.18 -5.36 11.53
C LEU A 296 -9.39 -6.78 12.08
N ARG A 297 -9.00 -7.04 13.36
CA ARG A 297 -9.16 -8.32 14.04
C ARG A 297 -10.61 -8.59 14.44
N ASP A 298 -11.24 -7.61 15.07
CA ASP A 298 -12.52 -7.81 15.76
C ASP A 298 -13.72 -7.57 14.84
N GLU A 299 -13.72 -6.49 14.06
CA GLU A 299 -14.79 -6.15 13.13
C GLU A 299 -14.52 -6.71 11.71
N GLY A 300 -13.28 -6.56 11.21
CA GLY A 300 -12.87 -7.08 9.91
C GLY A 300 -12.73 -8.61 9.86
N GLY A 301 -12.60 -9.28 11.01
CA GLY A 301 -12.53 -10.73 11.12
C GLY A 301 -11.19 -11.35 10.68
N TYR A 302 -10.20 -10.56 10.30
CA TYR A 302 -8.90 -11.08 9.87
C TYR A 302 -8.05 -11.51 11.07
N LYS A 303 -7.86 -12.81 11.29
CA LYS A 303 -7.18 -13.38 12.48
C LYS A 303 -5.74 -13.86 12.19
N LYS A 304 -5.31 -13.90 10.93
CA LYS A 304 -3.97 -14.37 10.56
C LYS A 304 -2.90 -13.44 11.14
N PRO A 305 -1.80 -13.96 11.74
CA PRO A 305 -0.70 -13.12 12.21
C PRO A 305 -0.01 -12.41 11.05
N MET A 306 0.47 -11.21 11.28
CA MET A 306 1.30 -10.48 10.32
C MET A 306 2.74 -11.00 10.35
N THR A 307 3.40 -10.93 9.20
CA THR A 307 4.80 -11.34 9.04
C THR A 307 5.72 -10.41 9.83
N THR A 308 6.62 -10.97 10.63
CA THR A 308 7.62 -10.15 11.35
C THR A 308 8.60 -9.51 10.37
N ILE A 309 9.20 -8.40 10.77
CA ILE A 309 10.17 -7.67 9.93
C ILE A 309 11.36 -8.59 9.53
N GLU A 310 11.81 -9.44 10.46
CA GLU A 310 12.91 -10.36 10.23
C GLU A 310 12.56 -11.41 9.17
N ALA A 311 11.36 -12.00 9.26
CA ALA A 311 10.89 -13.01 8.32
C ALA A 311 10.63 -12.40 6.93
N GLY A 312 9.93 -11.26 6.87
CA GLY A 312 9.60 -10.58 5.62
C GLY A 312 10.85 -10.09 4.88
N VAL A 313 11.81 -9.49 5.60
CA VAL A 313 13.08 -9.04 5.00
C VAL A 313 13.91 -10.25 4.53
N ALA A 314 13.98 -11.33 5.33
CA ALA A 314 14.72 -12.53 4.94
C ALA A 314 14.12 -13.15 3.66
N GLU A 315 12.81 -13.24 3.56
CA GLU A 315 12.14 -13.74 2.35
C GLU A 315 12.36 -12.78 1.17
N TYR A 316 12.13 -11.47 1.36
CA TYR A 316 12.25 -10.48 0.29
C TYR A 316 13.66 -10.45 -0.30
N VAL A 317 14.69 -10.39 0.55
CA VAL A 317 16.09 -10.40 0.11
C VAL A 317 16.44 -11.74 -0.49
N GLY A 318 16.18 -12.86 0.21
CA GLY A 318 16.67 -14.18 -0.17
C GLY A 318 15.95 -14.79 -1.36
N GLN A 319 14.63 -14.56 -1.51
CA GLN A 319 13.84 -15.19 -2.57
C GLN A 319 13.65 -14.30 -3.80
N TYR A 320 13.83 -12.97 -3.66
CA TYR A 320 13.58 -12.02 -4.75
C TYR A 320 14.81 -11.17 -5.06
N LEU A 321 15.32 -10.37 -4.12
CA LEU A 321 16.36 -9.38 -4.43
C LEU A 321 17.74 -9.99 -4.76
N MET A 322 18.02 -11.20 -4.26
CA MET A 322 19.26 -11.93 -4.50
C MET A 322 19.13 -12.96 -5.62
N LYS A 323 17.99 -12.99 -6.33
CA LYS A 323 17.73 -13.90 -7.45
C LYS A 323 17.74 -13.13 -8.77
N ASP A 324 18.05 -13.83 -9.86
CA ASP A 324 17.98 -13.28 -11.22
C ASP A 324 16.52 -12.89 -11.58
N ASP A 325 15.58 -13.67 -11.09
CA ASP A 325 14.15 -13.43 -11.24
C ASP A 325 13.55 -12.93 -9.92
N SER A 326 13.36 -11.62 -9.85
CA SER A 326 12.96 -10.89 -8.65
C SER A 326 11.43 -10.70 -8.49
N PHE A 327 10.62 -11.19 -9.46
CA PHE A 327 9.18 -10.95 -9.49
C PHE A 327 8.37 -12.13 -8.92
N LEU A 328 7.15 -11.82 -8.40
CA LEU A 328 6.15 -12.80 -7.94
C LEU A 328 5.64 -13.69 -9.06
#